data_69b3e62e3a496b9c51375ecb18b5d051
#
_entry.id   69b3e62e3a496b9c51375ecb18b5d051
#
_cell.length_a   1.000
_cell.length_b   1.000
_cell.length_c   1.000
_cell.angle_alpha   90.00
_cell.angle_beta   90.00
_cell.angle_gamma   90.00
#
_symmetry.space_group_name_H-M   'P 1'
#
loop_
_entity.id
_entity.type
_entity.pdbx_description
1 polymer ?
#
loop_
_entity_poly.entity_id
_entity_poly.type
_entity_poly.pdbx_seq_one_letter_code
_entity_poly.pdbx_strand_id
1 'polypeptide(L)'
;MKRHIAVPAALLLGLTVLLSACAPATGGEGAPSVSPTPTGAASAAPSGNPAPGQSGEPQEAQAGILSSFTATGLDGGALDQTMLEGYDLTMVNVWATFCGPCLREMPDLGELAAEYADKGVQIVGMVSDVLDRDGTPSEDQLATAGDIVESTGADYPHIVPGEDLFGLLGQISAVPTTFFVNSAGEQVGYAVSGAREKADWITIIDAALEEVGK
;
A
#
# COMPACT_ATOMS: atom_id res chain seq x y z
N MET A 1 13.05 -37.90 32.54
CA MET A 1 12.72 -39.04 31.68
C MET A 1 12.82 -38.56 30.24
N LYS A 2 13.92 -38.94 29.55
CA LYS A 2 14.18 -38.58 28.16
C LYS A 2 13.49 -39.54 27.24
N ARG A 3 12.56 -39.13 26.40
CA ARG A 3 11.96 -39.96 25.35
C ARG A 3 12.60 -39.54 24.01
N HIS A 4 13.46 -40.45 23.51
CA HIS A 4 13.97 -40.38 22.15
C HIS A 4 12.88 -40.92 21.18
N ILE A 5 12.49 -40.11 20.22
CA ILE A 5 11.65 -40.58 19.11
C ILE A 5 12.55 -40.64 17.87
N ALA A 6 12.70 -41.87 17.38
CA ALA A 6 13.47 -42.22 16.20
C ALA A 6 12.67 -41.85 14.93
N VAL A 7 13.35 -41.24 13.96
CA VAL A 7 12.86 -40.95 12.61
C VAL A 7 13.25 -42.12 11.69
N PRO A 8 12.33 -42.72 10.93
CA PRO A 8 12.71 -43.63 9.85
C PRO A 8 12.96 -42.87 8.54
N ALA A 9 14.10 -43.17 7.95
CA ALA A 9 14.46 -42.79 6.57
C ALA A 9 13.88 -43.87 5.61
N ALA A 10 13.24 -43.45 4.56
CA ALA A 10 12.97 -44.15 3.29
C ALA A 10 12.14 -43.19 2.40
N LEU A 11 12.26 -43.02 1.12
CA LEU A 11 12.81 -43.81 0.01
C LEU A 11 12.86 -42.88 -1.21
N LEU A 12 13.96 -42.82 -1.89
CA LEU A 12 14.14 -42.19 -3.21
C LEU A 12 13.40 -43.02 -4.26
N LEU A 13 12.53 -42.38 -5.03
CA LEU A 13 12.11 -42.90 -6.33
C LEU A 13 12.21 -41.78 -7.37
N GLY A 14 13.16 -41.95 -8.29
CA GLY A 14 13.33 -41.11 -9.45
C GLY A 14 12.20 -41.37 -10.48
N LEU A 15 11.81 -40.32 -11.20
CA LEU A 15 11.04 -40.43 -12.41
C LEU A 15 11.61 -39.51 -13.47
N THR A 16 11.94 -40.15 -14.58
CA THR A 16 12.67 -39.70 -15.75
C THR A 16 11.90 -38.69 -16.62
N VAL A 17 12.68 -37.79 -17.19
CA VAL A 17 12.49 -36.85 -18.27
C VAL A 17 11.73 -37.45 -19.46
N LEU A 18 10.77 -36.68 -20.01
CA LEU A 18 10.39 -36.70 -21.41
C LEU A 18 10.42 -35.28 -21.98
N LEU A 19 11.48 -35.01 -22.75
CA LEU A 19 11.53 -33.89 -23.68
C LEU A 19 10.53 -34.13 -24.81
N SER A 20 9.67 -33.17 -25.09
CA SER A 20 8.97 -33.07 -26.36
C SER A 20 9.27 -31.72 -26.98
N ALA A 21 10.10 -31.78 -28.03
CA ALA A 21 10.38 -30.68 -28.93
C ALA A 21 9.25 -30.57 -29.97
N CYS A 22 8.76 -29.37 -30.24
CA CYS A 22 8.11 -29.03 -31.49
C CYS A 22 8.58 -27.66 -31.96
N ALA A 23 9.12 -27.67 -33.18
CA ALA A 23 9.74 -26.60 -33.94
C ALA A 23 8.70 -25.72 -34.69
N PRO A 24 9.12 -24.61 -35.36
CA PRO A 24 8.29 -23.46 -35.67
C PRO A 24 7.62 -23.57 -37.03
N ALA A 25 6.50 -22.87 -37.23
CA ALA A 25 5.90 -22.62 -38.53
C ALA A 25 6.10 -21.15 -38.92
N THR A 26 6.81 -20.98 -39.98
CA THR A 26 6.99 -19.74 -40.77
C THR A 26 5.78 -19.47 -41.65
N GLY A 27 5.48 -18.18 -41.90
CA GLY A 27 4.82 -17.75 -43.11
C GLY A 27 3.71 -16.74 -42.94
N GLY A 28 3.87 -15.59 -43.62
CA GLY A 28 2.78 -14.85 -44.24
C GLY A 28 2.89 -13.33 -44.16
N GLU A 29 3.47 -12.79 -45.22
CA GLU A 29 3.50 -11.38 -45.62
C GLU A 29 2.12 -10.71 -45.68
N GLY A 30 2.11 -9.38 -45.49
CA GLY A 30 0.97 -8.54 -45.88
C GLY A 30 0.91 -7.18 -45.22
N ALA A 31 1.75 -6.24 -45.63
CA ALA A 31 1.46 -4.81 -45.45
C ALA A 31 0.43 -4.36 -46.50
N PRO A 32 -0.39 -3.33 -46.22
CA PRO A 32 -0.07 -2.06 -46.86
C PRO A 32 -0.12 -0.83 -45.92
N SER A 33 0.88 -0.01 -46.13
CA SER A 33 1.02 1.40 -45.77
C SER A 33 -0.10 2.25 -46.37
N VAL A 34 -0.74 3.07 -45.55
CA VAL A 34 -1.39 4.28 -46.00
C VAL A 34 -1.14 5.40 -45.03
N SER A 35 -0.30 6.32 -45.46
CA SER A 35 -0.11 7.66 -44.91
C SER A 35 -1.22 8.59 -45.39
N PRO A 36 -1.73 9.53 -44.62
CA PRO A 36 -2.04 10.83 -45.20
C PRO A 36 -1.28 11.96 -44.52
N THR A 37 -0.70 12.75 -45.37
CA THR A 37 0.02 14.01 -45.18
C THR A 37 -0.92 15.12 -44.67
N PRO A 38 -0.39 16.11 -43.90
CA PRO A 38 -1.15 17.16 -43.24
C PRO A 38 -1.48 18.33 -44.16
N THR A 39 -2.65 18.89 -43.99
CA THR A 39 -2.96 20.21 -44.53
C THR A 39 -3.18 21.17 -43.37
N GLY A 40 -2.37 22.24 -43.30
CA GLY A 40 -2.40 23.28 -42.35
C GLY A 40 -3.59 24.23 -42.46
N ALA A 41 -3.93 24.84 -41.35
CA ALA A 41 -4.50 26.18 -41.32
C ALA A 41 -4.16 26.82 -39.98
N ALA A 42 -3.39 27.90 -40.06
CA ALA A 42 -3.15 28.82 -38.98
C ALA A 42 -4.42 29.63 -38.73
N SER A 43 -4.77 29.92 -37.46
CA SER A 43 -5.48 31.11 -37.08
C SER A 43 -5.38 31.44 -35.61
N ALA A 44 -4.74 32.57 -35.34
CA ALA A 44 -5.05 33.62 -34.36
C ALA A 44 -5.23 33.25 -32.86
N ALA A 45 -4.26 33.69 -32.09
CA ALA A 45 -4.39 33.96 -30.66
C ALA A 45 -5.36 35.16 -30.42
N PRO A 46 -6.09 35.18 -29.33
CA PRO A 46 -6.39 36.42 -28.65
C PRO A 46 -5.59 36.57 -27.37
N SER A 47 -4.83 37.64 -27.34
CA SER A 47 -4.23 38.24 -26.16
C SER A 47 -5.35 38.67 -25.20
N GLY A 48 -5.42 38.01 -24.07
CA GLY A 48 -6.30 38.34 -22.95
C GLY A 48 -5.44 38.73 -21.74
N ASN A 49 -5.45 39.99 -21.43
CA ASN A 49 -4.79 40.64 -20.29
C ASN A 49 -5.28 40.07 -18.95
N PRO A 50 -4.43 39.79 -17.95
CA PRO A 50 -4.89 39.34 -16.65
C PRO A 50 -5.51 40.51 -15.88
N ALA A 51 -6.73 40.32 -15.41
CA ALA A 51 -7.39 41.20 -14.46
C ALA A 51 -6.69 41.10 -13.09
N PRO A 52 -6.46 42.24 -12.40
CA PRO A 52 -5.92 42.23 -11.04
C PRO A 52 -7.03 42.01 -10.02
N GLY A 53 -6.76 41.20 -9.03
CA GLY A 53 -7.49 41.18 -7.77
C GLY A 53 -8.43 40.00 -7.54
N GLN A 54 -7.85 38.88 -7.14
CA GLN A 54 -8.51 38.05 -6.17
C GLN A 54 -7.70 38.13 -4.87
N SER A 55 -8.27 38.92 -3.94
CA SER A 55 -7.88 38.88 -2.54
C SER A 55 -8.01 37.44 -2.06
N GLY A 56 -6.86 36.82 -1.74
CA GLY A 56 -6.86 35.49 -1.16
C GLY A 56 -7.61 35.55 0.16
N GLU A 57 -8.81 34.96 0.19
CA GLU A 57 -9.36 34.43 1.44
C GLU A 57 -8.34 33.45 2.00
N PRO A 58 -8.15 33.43 3.34
CA PRO A 58 -7.32 32.40 3.94
C PRO A 58 -7.88 31.06 3.50
N GLN A 59 -7.13 30.32 2.69
CA GLN A 59 -7.43 28.96 2.35
C GLN A 59 -7.45 28.24 3.71
N GLU A 60 -8.65 27.84 4.18
CA GLU A 60 -8.76 26.94 5.31
C GLU A 60 -7.82 25.79 4.99
N ALA A 61 -6.83 25.57 5.88
CA ALA A 61 -5.89 24.47 5.75
C ALA A 61 -6.73 23.20 5.52
N GLN A 62 -6.59 22.59 4.35
CA GLN A 62 -7.34 21.36 4.05
C GLN A 62 -6.96 20.37 5.12
N ALA A 63 -7.96 19.89 5.88
CA ALA A 63 -7.74 18.91 6.91
C ALA A 63 -6.98 17.73 6.30
N GLY A 64 -5.91 17.27 6.97
CA GLY A 64 -5.12 16.15 6.49
C GLY A 64 -5.97 14.90 6.34
N ILE A 65 -5.55 13.97 5.49
CA ILE A 65 -6.30 12.76 5.13
C ILE A 65 -6.57 11.84 6.36
N LEU A 66 -5.77 11.97 7.42
CA LEU A 66 -5.92 11.29 8.71
C LEU A 66 -5.96 12.28 9.90
N SER A 67 -6.34 13.55 9.68
CA SER A 67 -6.40 14.56 10.75
C SER A 67 -7.54 14.32 11.75
N SER A 68 -8.54 13.56 11.37
CA SER A 68 -9.65 13.12 12.24
C SER A 68 -10.25 11.84 11.67
N PHE A 69 -10.26 10.78 12.45
CA PHE A 69 -10.91 9.52 12.10
C PHE A 69 -11.24 8.71 13.36
N THR A 70 -12.10 7.74 13.21
CA THR A 70 -12.38 6.69 14.19
C THR A 70 -12.15 5.33 13.54
N ALA A 71 -11.57 4.41 14.30
CA ALA A 71 -11.27 3.06 13.83
C ALA A 71 -11.18 2.09 15.02
N THR A 72 -10.96 0.83 14.74
CA THR A 72 -10.57 -0.17 15.73
C THR A 72 -9.27 -0.84 15.32
N GLY A 73 -8.49 -1.30 16.29
CA GLY A 73 -7.40 -2.21 16.04
C GLY A 73 -7.91 -3.62 15.76
N LEU A 74 -7.08 -4.49 15.18
CA LEU A 74 -7.40 -5.93 15.07
C LEU A 74 -7.56 -6.59 16.45
N ASP A 75 -6.99 -6.01 17.50
CA ASP A 75 -7.16 -6.41 18.90
C ASP A 75 -8.51 -5.95 19.51
N GLY A 76 -9.31 -5.20 18.76
CA GLY A 76 -10.60 -4.61 19.18
C GLY A 76 -10.48 -3.30 19.96
N GLY A 77 -9.27 -2.78 20.14
CA GLY A 77 -9.05 -1.47 20.79
C GLY A 77 -9.54 -0.31 19.93
N ALA A 78 -10.14 0.73 20.55
CA ALA A 78 -10.51 1.94 19.82
C ALA A 78 -9.26 2.72 19.41
N LEU A 79 -9.25 3.19 18.17
CA LEU A 79 -8.18 3.98 17.55
C LEU A 79 -8.77 5.26 16.96
N ASP A 80 -7.99 6.33 17.01
CA ASP A 80 -8.29 7.61 16.38
C ASP A 80 -6.99 8.32 15.96
N GLN A 81 -7.08 9.57 15.54
CA GLN A 81 -5.93 10.36 15.10
C GLN A 81 -4.84 10.54 16.19
N THR A 82 -5.14 10.32 17.47
CA THR A 82 -4.13 10.43 18.54
C THR A 82 -3.05 9.35 18.44
N MET A 83 -3.31 8.26 17.68
CA MET A 83 -2.28 7.26 17.39
C MET A 83 -1.10 7.80 16.58
N LEU A 84 -1.25 8.96 15.93
CA LEU A 84 -0.19 9.62 15.16
C LEU A 84 0.72 10.47 16.06
N GLU A 85 0.29 10.74 17.31
CA GLU A 85 1.04 11.58 18.24
C GLU A 85 2.34 10.89 18.67
N GLY A 86 3.40 11.69 18.73
CA GLY A 86 4.73 11.19 19.14
C GLY A 86 5.57 10.60 18.01
N TYR A 87 5.03 10.53 16.79
CA TYR A 87 5.76 10.15 15.60
C TYR A 87 5.92 11.35 14.66
N ASP A 88 7.06 11.44 14.01
CA ASP A 88 7.33 12.46 12.99
C ASP A 88 6.67 12.07 11.66
N LEU A 89 6.62 10.76 11.40
CA LEU A 89 6.10 10.16 10.19
C LEU A 89 5.36 8.86 10.50
N THR A 90 4.18 8.68 9.91
CA THR A 90 3.46 7.40 9.94
C THR A 90 3.31 6.88 8.51
N MET A 91 3.85 5.69 8.25
CA MET A 91 3.66 4.92 7.02
C MET A 91 2.38 4.10 7.15
N VAL A 92 1.39 4.34 6.30
CA VAL A 92 0.13 3.59 6.28
C VAL A 92 0.12 2.68 5.06
N ASN A 93 0.21 1.37 5.30
CA ASN A 93 0.14 0.33 4.28
C ASN A 93 -1.27 -0.24 4.21
N VAL A 94 -2.00 0.05 3.12
CA VAL A 94 -3.35 -0.49 2.87
C VAL A 94 -3.22 -1.85 2.21
N TRP A 95 -3.74 -2.88 2.87
CA TRP A 95 -3.64 -4.27 2.44
C TRP A 95 -4.97 -5.02 2.52
N ALA A 96 -5.03 -6.25 2.00
CA ALA A 96 -6.20 -7.11 2.06
C ALA A 96 -5.79 -8.56 2.31
N THR A 97 -6.66 -9.36 2.93
CA THR A 97 -6.39 -10.75 3.30
C THR A 97 -6.12 -11.65 2.09
N PHE A 98 -6.72 -11.36 0.93
CA PHE A 98 -6.50 -12.09 -0.33
C PHE A 98 -5.29 -11.63 -1.13
N CYS A 99 -4.58 -10.56 -0.68
CA CYS A 99 -3.54 -9.90 -1.46
C CYS A 99 -2.17 -10.58 -1.31
N GLY A 100 -1.85 -11.51 -2.18
CA GLY A 100 -0.57 -12.22 -2.14
C GLY A 100 0.69 -11.32 -2.16
N PRO A 101 0.77 -10.24 -2.97
CA PRO A 101 1.88 -9.29 -2.87
C PRO A 101 1.99 -8.61 -1.51
N CYS A 102 0.86 -8.24 -0.87
CA CYS A 102 0.84 -7.64 0.45
C CYS A 102 1.48 -8.57 1.50
N LEU A 103 1.07 -9.83 1.49
CA LEU A 103 1.56 -10.84 2.44
C LEU A 103 3.07 -11.08 2.30
N ARG A 104 3.62 -10.90 1.09
CA ARG A 104 5.06 -11.08 0.86
C ARG A 104 5.92 -9.93 1.40
N GLU A 105 5.40 -8.70 1.41
CA GLU A 105 6.15 -7.55 1.95
C GLU A 105 5.98 -7.38 3.48
N MET A 106 4.93 -7.95 4.07
CA MET A 106 4.63 -7.78 5.51
C MET A 106 5.79 -8.15 6.45
N PRO A 107 6.57 -9.24 6.23
CA PRO A 107 7.74 -9.52 7.06
C PRO A 107 8.78 -8.38 7.04
N ASP A 108 9.05 -7.83 5.87
CA ASP A 108 9.97 -6.69 5.72
C ASP A 108 9.45 -5.45 6.44
N LEU A 109 8.13 -5.19 6.37
CA LEU A 109 7.49 -4.09 7.08
C LEU A 109 7.55 -4.27 8.60
N GLY A 110 7.42 -5.50 9.10
CA GLY A 110 7.59 -5.82 10.53
C GLY A 110 9.00 -5.52 11.02
N GLU A 111 10.02 -5.91 10.24
CA GLU A 111 11.41 -5.57 10.55
C GLU A 111 11.65 -4.05 10.52
N LEU A 112 11.12 -3.36 9.50
CA LEU A 112 11.24 -1.90 9.38
C LEU A 112 10.51 -1.16 10.50
N ALA A 113 9.36 -1.64 10.96
CA ALA A 113 8.66 -1.05 12.10
C ALA A 113 9.55 -1.01 13.35
N ALA A 114 10.28 -2.11 13.61
CA ALA A 114 11.23 -2.16 14.71
C ALA A 114 12.47 -1.26 14.49
N GLU A 115 13.02 -1.24 13.25
CA GLU A 115 14.23 -0.50 12.91
C GLU A 115 14.04 1.03 12.92
N TYR A 116 12.83 1.49 12.64
CA TYR A 116 12.50 2.91 12.50
C TYR A 116 11.76 3.51 13.69
N ALA A 117 11.34 2.71 14.66
CA ALA A 117 10.65 3.19 15.86
C ALA A 117 11.44 4.29 16.60
N ASP A 118 12.74 4.08 16.82
CA ASP A 118 13.61 5.06 17.49
C ASP A 118 13.96 6.28 16.60
N LYS A 119 13.57 6.25 15.33
CA LYS A 119 13.77 7.35 14.38
C LYS A 119 12.52 8.22 14.22
N GLY A 120 11.48 7.99 15.04
CA GLY A 120 10.24 8.73 14.99
C GLY A 120 9.29 8.29 13.87
N VAL A 121 9.47 7.08 13.30
CA VAL A 121 8.57 6.52 12.29
C VAL A 121 7.70 5.44 12.90
N GLN A 122 6.41 5.49 12.60
CA GLN A 122 5.45 4.43 12.86
C GLN A 122 5.06 3.76 11.54
N ILE A 123 4.91 2.44 11.54
CA ILE A 123 4.26 1.69 10.46
C ILE A 123 2.91 1.21 10.94
N VAL A 124 1.88 1.37 10.11
CA VAL A 124 0.49 0.99 10.41
C VAL A 124 -0.07 0.25 9.20
N GLY A 125 -0.67 -0.91 9.41
CA GLY A 125 -1.48 -1.59 8.42
C GLY A 125 -2.92 -1.05 8.42
N MET A 126 -3.56 -0.92 7.27
CA MET A 126 -4.99 -0.68 7.16
C MET A 126 -5.61 -1.81 6.36
N VAL A 127 -6.48 -2.60 7.00
CA VAL A 127 -7.05 -3.81 6.38
C VAL A 127 -8.33 -3.42 5.64
N SER A 128 -8.33 -3.56 4.32
CA SER A 128 -9.38 -3.01 3.46
C SER A 128 -10.56 -3.95 3.20
N ASP A 129 -10.47 -5.23 3.56
CA ASP A 129 -11.48 -6.27 3.23
C ASP A 129 -12.08 -6.97 4.45
N VAL A 130 -11.99 -6.36 5.63
CA VAL A 130 -12.53 -6.92 6.89
C VAL A 130 -13.92 -6.39 7.26
N LEU A 131 -14.56 -5.69 6.36
CA LEU A 131 -15.92 -5.17 6.56
C LEU A 131 -16.90 -5.90 5.65
N ASP A 132 -18.08 -6.20 6.17
CA ASP A 132 -19.23 -6.66 5.40
C ASP A 132 -19.82 -5.51 4.56
N ARG A 133 -20.77 -5.83 3.67
CA ARG A 133 -21.36 -4.86 2.74
C ARG A 133 -22.12 -3.73 3.42
N ASP A 134 -22.53 -3.92 4.66
CA ASP A 134 -23.22 -2.92 5.49
C ASP A 134 -22.25 -2.08 6.33
N GLY A 135 -20.94 -2.29 6.17
CA GLY A 135 -19.88 -1.57 6.89
C GLY A 135 -19.56 -2.13 8.28
N THR A 136 -20.21 -3.23 8.68
CA THR A 136 -19.87 -3.89 9.96
C THR A 136 -18.63 -4.77 9.83
N PRO A 137 -17.80 -4.88 10.89
CA PRO A 137 -16.67 -5.80 10.87
C PRO A 137 -17.10 -7.27 10.74
N SER A 138 -16.49 -7.99 9.81
CA SER A 138 -16.68 -9.42 9.60
C SER A 138 -15.79 -10.24 10.52
N GLU A 139 -16.37 -10.99 11.46
CA GLU A 139 -15.60 -11.78 12.43
C GLU A 139 -14.65 -12.78 11.74
N ASP A 140 -15.10 -13.45 10.67
CA ASP A 140 -14.30 -14.41 9.92
C ASP A 140 -13.10 -13.74 9.21
N GLN A 141 -13.31 -12.55 8.64
CA GLN A 141 -12.25 -11.79 7.98
C GLN A 141 -11.27 -11.19 9.00
N LEU A 142 -11.75 -10.73 10.15
CA LEU A 142 -10.89 -10.26 11.25
C LEU A 142 -10.00 -11.39 11.77
N ALA A 143 -10.56 -12.60 11.97
CA ALA A 143 -9.78 -13.76 12.36
C ALA A 143 -8.71 -14.10 11.31
N THR A 144 -9.10 -14.11 10.02
CA THR A 144 -8.16 -14.32 8.92
C THR A 144 -7.03 -13.28 8.89
N ALA A 145 -7.37 -12.00 9.10
CA ALA A 145 -6.38 -10.93 9.15
C ALA A 145 -5.42 -11.11 10.33
N GLY A 146 -5.92 -11.50 11.52
CA GLY A 146 -5.11 -11.81 12.69
C GLY A 146 -4.12 -12.95 12.44
N ASP A 147 -4.57 -14.06 11.85
CA ASP A 147 -3.72 -15.20 11.47
C ASP A 147 -2.61 -14.79 10.49
N ILE A 148 -2.92 -13.91 9.54
CA ILE A 148 -1.95 -13.37 8.58
C ILE A 148 -0.89 -12.54 9.31
N VAL A 149 -1.30 -11.61 10.16
CA VAL A 149 -0.39 -10.75 10.95
C VAL A 149 0.57 -11.62 11.78
N GLU A 150 0.05 -12.63 12.50
CA GLU A 150 0.86 -13.54 13.27
C GLU A 150 1.83 -14.35 12.40
N SER A 151 1.35 -14.92 11.31
CA SER A 151 2.16 -15.79 10.44
C SER A 151 3.22 -15.05 9.64
N THR A 152 3.03 -13.77 9.35
CA THR A 152 3.97 -12.92 8.62
C THR A 152 4.95 -12.17 9.52
N GLY A 153 4.71 -12.15 10.83
CA GLY A 153 5.51 -11.35 11.76
C GLY A 153 5.33 -9.84 11.56
N ALA A 154 4.18 -9.41 11.04
CA ALA A 154 3.80 -8.02 10.87
C ALA A 154 3.36 -7.39 12.22
N ASP A 155 4.26 -7.42 13.19
CA ASP A 155 4.03 -7.01 14.58
C ASP A 155 4.06 -5.48 14.74
N TYR A 156 3.09 -4.82 14.09
CA TYR A 156 2.82 -3.38 14.16
C TYR A 156 1.30 -3.15 14.17
N PRO A 157 0.81 -1.94 14.55
CA PRO A 157 -0.64 -1.68 14.61
C PRO A 157 -1.35 -1.90 13.28
N HIS A 158 -2.52 -2.55 13.34
CA HIS A 158 -3.39 -2.73 12.18
C HIS A 158 -4.77 -2.11 12.43
N ILE A 159 -5.22 -1.25 11.53
CA ILE A 159 -6.48 -0.53 11.59
C ILE A 159 -7.57 -1.29 10.85
N VAL A 160 -8.69 -1.51 11.53
CA VAL A 160 -9.99 -1.82 10.93
C VAL A 160 -10.69 -0.49 10.70
N PRO A 161 -10.90 -0.06 9.43
CA PRO A 161 -11.35 1.29 9.12
C PRO A 161 -12.79 1.52 9.59
N GLY A 162 -13.03 2.67 10.22
CA GLY A 162 -14.37 3.18 10.49
C GLY A 162 -14.96 3.92 9.28
N GLU A 163 -16.22 4.37 9.39
CA GLU A 163 -16.93 5.04 8.29
C GLU A 163 -16.20 6.27 7.75
N ASP A 164 -15.50 6.99 8.62
CA ASP A 164 -14.72 8.19 8.26
C ASP A 164 -13.62 7.89 7.23
N LEU A 165 -13.12 6.65 7.21
CA LEU A 165 -12.05 6.21 6.32
C LEU A 165 -12.55 5.62 4.99
N PHE A 166 -13.87 5.46 4.79
CA PHE A 166 -14.42 4.88 3.57
C PHE A 166 -14.15 5.76 2.34
N GLY A 167 -14.17 7.08 2.52
CA GLY A 167 -13.80 8.02 1.45
C GLY A 167 -12.35 7.89 1.00
N LEU A 168 -11.44 7.64 1.93
CA LEU A 168 -10.04 7.36 1.66
C LEU A 168 -9.86 6.01 0.96
N LEU A 169 -10.47 4.95 1.51
CA LEU A 169 -10.44 3.61 0.90
C LEU A 169 -11.02 3.61 -0.52
N GLY A 170 -12.05 4.39 -0.79
CA GLY A 170 -12.65 4.54 -2.12
C GLY A 170 -11.69 5.12 -3.18
N GLN A 171 -10.59 5.75 -2.77
CA GLN A 171 -9.54 6.26 -3.65
C GLN A 171 -8.44 5.22 -3.91
N ILE A 172 -8.38 4.14 -3.14
CA ILE A 172 -7.41 3.06 -3.29
C ILE A 172 -7.90 2.10 -4.37
N SER A 173 -7.27 2.15 -5.53
CA SER A 173 -7.67 1.33 -6.69
C SER A 173 -7.00 -0.06 -6.73
N ALA A 174 -5.95 -0.26 -5.95
CA ALA A 174 -5.19 -1.52 -5.87
C ALA A 174 -4.52 -1.66 -4.50
N VAL A 175 -4.27 -2.89 -4.07
CA VAL A 175 -3.49 -3.22 -2.86
C VAL A 175 -2.26 -4.05 -3.23
N PRO A 176 -1.12 -3.84 -2.53
CA PRO A 176 -0.95 -2.85 -1.49
C PRO A 176 -0.83 -1.43 -2.06
N THR A 177 -1.32 -0.46 -1.33
CA THR A 177 -1.03 0.96 -1.56
C THR A 177 -0.57 1.56 -0.24
N THR A 178 0.56 2.25 -0.27
CA THR A 178 1.17 2.85 0.91
C THR A 178 1.24 4.35 0.74
N PHE A 179 0.88 5.08 1.78
CA PHE A 179 1.04 6.52 1.86
C PHE A 179 1.63 6.91 3.22
N PHE A 180 2.13 8.13 3.32
CA PHE A 180 2.74 8.65 4.52
C PHE A 180 1.96 9.85 5.03
N VAL A 181 1.90 9.99 6.36
CA VAL A 181 1.33 11.16 7.01
C VAL A 181 2.26 11.67 8.12
N ASN A 182 2.22 12.97 8.38
CA ASN A 182 2.86 13.56 9.54
C ASN A 182 2.00 13.41 10.81
N SER A 183 2.48 13.93 11.93
CA SER A 183 1.77 13.91 13.22
C SER A 183 0.41 14.65 13.24
N ALA A 184 0.15 15.51 12.26
CA ALA A 184 -1.14 16.20 12.07
C ALA A 184 -2.10 15.42 11.15
N GLY A 185 -1.70 14.24 10.65
CA GLY A 185 -2.47 13.46 9.68
C GLY A 185 -2.46 14.03 8.27
N GLU A 186 -1.57 14.96 7.95
CA GLU A 186 -1.38 15.52 6.62
C GLU A 186 -0.50 14.59 5.79
N GLN A 187 -0.84 14.40 4.53
CA GLN A 187 -0.08 13.52 3.64
C GLN A 187 1.32 14.11 3.36
N VAL A 188 2.32 13.24 3.42
CA VAL A 188 3.72 13.50 3.06
C VAL A 188 4.04 12.78 1.76
N GLY A 189 4.54 13.50 0.77
CA GLY A 189 4.88 12.93 -0.54
C GLY A 189 3.70 12.34 -1.29
N TYR A 190 3.98 11.27 -2.05
CA TYR A 190 2.99 10.60 -2.90
C TYR A 190 2.72 9.17 -2.41
N ALA A 191 1.50 8.69 -2.67
CA ALA A 191 1.17 7.29 -2.42
C ALA A 191 1.93 6.35 -3.39
N VAL A 192 2.39 5.22 -2.85
CA VAL A 192 3.12 4.18 -3.58
C VAL A 192 2.19 3.00 -3.79
N SER A 193 1.90 2.64 -5.03
CA SER A 193 1.09 1.47 -5.36
C SER A 193 1.99 0.27 -5.68
N GLY A 194 1.59 -0.90 -5.17
CA GLY A 194 2.29 -2.18 -5.33
C GLY A 194 3.38 -2.43 -4.28
N ALA A 195 3.61 -3.72 -4.01
CA ALA A 195 4.61 -4.17 -3.04
C ALA A 195 6.05 -3.76 -3.42
N ARG A 196 6.89 -3.57 -2.41
CA ARG A 196 8.31 -3.23 -2.56
C ARG A 196 9.16 -4.16 -1.71
N GLU A 197 10.43 -4.31 -2.12
CA GLU A 197 11.45 -4.94 -1.30
C GLU A 197 11.88 -4.01 -0.15
N LYS A 198 12.40 -4.59 0.93
CA LYS A 198 12.85 -3.83 2.11
C LYS A 198 13.79 -2.66 1.78
N ALA A 199 14.75 -2.87 0.85
CA ALA A 199 15.70 -1.83 0.46
C ALA A 199 15.04 -0.63 -0.23
N ASP A 200 13.98 -0.86 -1.00
CA ASP A 200 13.21 0.21 -1.63
C ASP A 200 12.42 0.98 -0.57
N TRP A 201 11.80 0.27 0.40
CA TRP A 201 11.10 0.91 1.51
C TRP A 201 12.03 1.78 2.36
N ILE A 202 13.25 1.33 2.66
CA ILE A 202 14.27 2.16 3.36
C ILE A 202 14.47 3.48 2.62
N THR A 203 14.68 3.42 1.32
CA THR A 203 14.90 4.62 0.50
C THR A 203 13.69 5.57 0.52
N ILE A 204 12.48 5.00 0.44
CA ILE A 204 11.23 5.79 0.43
C ILE A 204 10.96 6.42 1.80
N ILE A 205 11.15 5.67 2.89
CA ILE A 205 10.95 6.16 4.27
C ILE A 205 11.96 7.28 4.57
N ASP A 206 13.24 7.08 4.22
CA ASP A 206 14.28 8.08 4.45
C ASP A 206 13.98 9.39 3.69
N ALA A 207 13.53 9.30 2.44
CA ALA A 207 13.10 10.47 1.67
C ALA A 207 11.88 11.17 2.29
N ALA A 208 10.91 10.43 2.81
CA ALA A 208 9.74 11.00 3.48
C ALA A 208 10.11 11.66 4.83
N LEU A 209 11.11 11.11 5.56
CA LEU A 209 11.65 11.73 6.77
C LEU A 209 12.35 13.07 6.45
N GLU A 210 13.12 13.14 5.37
CA GLU A 210 13.73 14.41 4.92
C GLU A 210 12.66 15.47 4.60
N GLU A 211 11.51 15.07 4.02
CA GLU A 211 10.41 15.98 3.69
C GLU A 211 9.77 16.58 4.95
N VAL A 212 9.66 15.82 6.04
CA VAL A 212 9.18 16.35 7.34
C VAL A 212 10.29 17.03 8.18
N GLY A 213 11.50 17.20 7.63
CA GLY A 213 12.59 17.96 8.22
C GLY A 213 13.41 17.19 9.27
N LYS A 214 13.53 15.89 9.11
CA LYS A 214 14.29 14.97 9.99
C LYS A 214 15.52 14.37 9.32
#